data_d7320e557e4dc9be4551779adea461fe
#
_entry.id   d7320e557e4dc9be4551779adea461fe
#
_cell.length_a   1.000
_cell.length_b   1.000
_cell.length_c   1.000
_cell.angle_alpha   90.00
_cell.angle_beta   90.00
_cell.angle_gamma   90.00
#
_symmetry.space_group_name_H-M   'P 1'
#
loop_
_entity.id
_entity.type
_entity.pdbx_description
1 polymer ?
#
loop_
_entity_poly.entity_id
_entity_poly.type
_entity_poly.pdbx_seq_one_letter_code
_entity_poly.pdbx_strand_id
1 'polypeptide(L)'
;PNGHMGSNALWCKSLTDWIKQYDSWMNTPGENSNDLSSIFFDYEITFGERKIEDAIGDVVFKNAKNNTLFFDFLGNDTLRKNSPLTFFKKFHLEEEGPNKDKFDIKTRALMPLIDGARLFALNFEIRGINNTFQRFKQLSIIDAKHAEIYLNCAEAFLTLSKFRTIEGLKNDNSGQFINLEELSKIDREKLKNALIPMRELEELIKSKFQLTQFS
;
A
#
# COMPACT_ATOMS: atom_id res chain seq x y z
N PRO A 1 6.13 -4.31 25.09
CA PRO A 1 6.36 -4.98 23.81
C PRO A 1 7.40 -4.19 23.00
N ASN A 2 8.48 -4.86 22.62
CA ASN A 2 9.50 -4.28 21.77
C ASN A 2 8.96 -4.34 20.33
N GLY A 3 8.54 -3.20 19.78
CA GLY A 3 8.03 -3.13 18.42
C GLY A 3 7.25 -1.85 18.13
N HIS A 4 6.92 -1.63 16.87
CA HIS A 4 6.18 -0.46 16.40
C HIS A 4 4.65 -0.66 16.52
N MET A 5 4.22 -1.26 17.63
CA MET A 5 2.79 -1.50 17.91
C MET A 5 2.16 -0.28 18.57
N GLY A 6 0.88 -0.04 18.32
CA GLY A 6 0.15 1.09 18.91
C GLY A 6 0.11 1.12 20.44
N SER A 7 0.36 -0.03 21.09
CA SER A 7 0.52 -0.13 22.54
C SER A 7 1.90 0.31 23.08
N ASN A 8 2.85 0.64 22.20
CA ASN A 8 4.15 1.14 22.60
C ASN A 8 4.03 2.61 23.03
N ALA A 9 4.59 2.95 24.22
CA ALA A 9 4.55 4.29 24.77
C ALA A 9 5.17 5.37 23.83
N LEU A 10 6.02 5.00 22.89
CA LEU A 10 6.55 5.88 21.85
C LEU A 10 5.46 6.52 20.98
N TRP A 11 4.30 5.87 20.86
CA TRP A 11 3.15 6.36 20.08
C TRP A 11 2.11 7.09 20.94
N CYS A 12 2.30 7.12 22.27
CA CYS A 12 1.45 7.88 23.19
C CYS A 12 1.94 9.34 23.24
N LYS A 13 1.50 10.15 22.27
CA LYS A 13 1.98 11.52 22.06
C LYS A 13 0.85 12.54 22.19
N SER A 14 1.19 13.77 22.56
CA SER A 14 0.27 14.91 22.44
C SER A 14 -0.02 15.22 20.97
N LEU A 15 -1.15 15.92 20.70
CA LEU A 15 -1.45 16.37 19.32
C LEU A 15 -0.31 17.23 18.76
N THR A 16 0.26 18.10 19.56
CA THR A 16 1.41 18.95 19.16
C THR A 16 2.62 18.12 18.75
N ASP A 17 2.92 17.02 19.47
CA ASP A 17 4.04 16.15 19.12
C ASP A 17 3.77 15.29 17.91
N TRP A 18 2.52 14.88 17.70
CA TRP A 18 2.09 14.23 16.46
C TRP A 18 2.26 15.16 15.25
N ILE A 19 1.80 16.42 15.35
CA ILE A 19 1.95 17.43 14.30
C ILE A 19 3.42 17.59 13.92
N LYS A 20 4.33 17.75 14.90
CA LYS A 20 5.77 17.83 14.66
C LYS A 20 6.33 16.57 14.01
N GLN A 21 5.83 15.41 14.41
CA GLN A 21 6.28 14.12 13.86
C GLN A 21 5.91 13.97 12.38
N TYR A 22 4.67 14.30 12.01
CA TYR A 22 4.24 14.29 10.60
C TYR A 22 5.02 15.32 9.78
N ASP A 23 5.21 16.51 10.29
CA ASP A 23 6.00 17.56 9.64
C ASP A 23 7.44 17.09 9.39
N SER A 24 8.09 16.47 10.39
CA SER A 24 9.44 15.91 10.26
C SER A 24 9.50 14.79 9.22
N TRP A 25 8.58 13.83 9.24
CA TRP A 25 8.57 12.71 8.29
C TRP A 25 8.42 13.17 6.84
N MET A 26 7.62 14.20 6.60
CA MET A 26 7.35 14.68 5.24
C MET A 26 8.42 15.63 4.70
N ASN A 27 9.07 16.40 5.56
CA ASN A 27 10.05 17.40 5.14
C ASN A 27 11.52 16.93 5.24
N THR A 28 11.78 15.86 5.99
CA THR A 28 13.10 15.23 6.09
C THR A 28 13.01 13.72 5.87
N PRO A 29 12.59 13.26 4.68
CA PRO A 29 12.47 11.85 4.39
C PRO A 29 13.87 11.20 4.44
N GLY A 30 13.99 10.11 5.19
CA GLY A 30 15.21 9.30 5.32
C GLY A 30 14.86 7.83 5.26
N GLU A 31 15.82 6.94 4.99
CA GLU A 31 15.56 5.51 4.78
C GLU A 31 14.75 4.86 5.89
N ASN A 32 14.99 5.23 7.15
CA ASN A 32 14.26 4.68 8.30
C ASN A 32 12.94 5.40 8.62
N SER A 33 12.67 6.56 8.03
CA SER A 33 11.45 7.32 8.28
C SER A 33 10.31 6.97 7.34
N ASN A 34 10.60 6.49 6.14
CA ASN A 34 9.60 6.24 5.10
C ASN A 34 8.70 5.03 5.41
N ASP A 35 9.29 3.90 5.81
CA ASP A 35 8.54 2.67 6.14
C ASP A 35 7.56 2.91 7.29
N LEU A 36 7.98 3.70 8.29
CA LEU A 36 7.14 4.03 9.43
C LEU A 36 6.09 5.08 9.07
N SER A 37 6.46 6.12 8.31
CA SER A 37 5.55 7.20 7.97
C SER A 37 4.41 6.73 7.08
N SER A 38 4.65 5.82 6.14
CA SER A 38 3.61 5.34 5.22
C SER A 38 2.43 4.69 5.95
N ILE A 39 2.68 3.95 7.03
CA ILE A 39 1.65 3.32 7.87
C ILE A 39 0.80 4.37 8.60
N PHE A 40 1.42 5.45 9.07
CA PHE A 40 0.74 6.48 9.86
C PHE A 40 -0.18 7.39 9.03
N PHE A 41 -0.13 7.33 7.71
CA PHE A 41 -1.12 8.02 6.87
C PHE A 41 -2.48 7.29 6.81
N ASP A 42 -2.60 6.11 7.42
CA ASP A 42 -3.86 5.37 7.60
C ASP A 42 -4.38 5.53 9.03
N TYR A 43 -4.41 6.77 9.53
CA TYR A 43 -4.96 7.08 10.86
C TYR A 43 -6.47 7.22 10.83
N GLU A 44 -7.12 6.84 11.93
CA GLU A 44 -8.55 7.00 12.18
C GLU A 44 -8.81 7.15 13.67
N ILE A 45 -9.70 8.06 14.03
CA ILE A 45 -10.13 8.20 15.42
C ILE A 45 -11.16 7.12 15.74
N THR A 46 -10.79 6.21 16.63
CA THR A 46 -11.68 5.19 17.15
C THR A 46 -12.48 5.69 18.36
N PHE A 47 -11.93 6.63 19.13
CA PHE A 47 -12.57 7.27 20.28
C PHE A 47 -11.95 8.64 20.55
N GLY A 48 -12.78 9.66 20.82
CA GLY A 48 -12.33 11.02 21.14
C GLY A 48 -12.89 12.08 20.19
N GLU A 49 -12.20 13.23 20.10
CA GLU A 49 -12.66 14.38 19.35
C GLU A 49 -12.14 14.36 17.91
N ARG A 50 -13.03 14.39 16.92
CA ARG A 50 -12.68 14.41 15.49
C ARG A 50 -11.77 15.56 15.09
N LYS A 51 -11.79 16.68 15.81
CA LYS A 51 -10.87 17.80 15.56
C LYS A 51 -9.39 17.41 15.59
N ILE A 52 -9.03 16.30 16.26
CA ILE A 52 -7.66 15.78 16.29
C ILE A 52 -7.29 15.21 14.92
N GLU A 53 -8.20 14.45 14.33
CA GLU A 53 -8.05 13.90 12.98
C GLU A 53 -7.92 15.00 11.92
N ASP A 54 -8.79 16.03 12.02
CA ASP A 54 -8.77 17.18 11.13
C ASP A 54 -7.44 17.94 11.23
N ALA A 55 -6.95 18.19 12.45
CA ALA A 55 -5.69 18.88 12.68
C ALA A 55 -4.47 18.12 12.13
N ILE A 56 -4.45 16.79 12.27
CA ILE A 56 -3.41 15.95 11.65
C ILE A 56 -3.53 16.00 10.12
N GLY A 57 -4.74 15.86 9.59
CA GLY A 57 -5.00 15.93 8.15
C GLY A 57 -4.54 17.25 7.54
N ASP A 58 -4.80 18.36 8.20
CA ASP A 58 -4.38 19.68 7.71
C ASP A 58 -2.86 19.80 7.59
N VAL A 59 -2.10 19.23 8.55
CA VAL A 59 -0.63 19.21 8.48
C VAL A 59 -0.15 18.28 7.37
N VAL A 60 -0.72 17.06 7.28
CA VAL A 60 -0.35 16.09 6.26
C VAL A 60 -0.56 16.66 4.86
N PHE A 61 -1.76 17.16 4.55
CA PHE A 61 -2.06 17.65 3.20
C PHE A 61 -1.38 19.00 2.90
N LYS A 62 -1.16 19.85 3.88
CA LYS A 62 -0.33 21.05 3.72
C LYS A 62 1.11 20.68 3.32
N ASN A 63 1.71 19.71 3.99
CA ASN A 63 3.08 19.27 3.72
C ASN A 63 3.21 18.42 2.45
N ALA A 64 2.16 17.69 2.05
CA ALA A 64 2.12 16.97 0.78
C ALA A 64 2.07 17.91 -0.43
N LYS A 65 1.44 19.08 -0.27
CA LYS A 65 1.26 20.02 -1.37
C LYS A 65 2.60 20.49 -1.94
N ASN A 66 2.84 20.18 -3.22
CA ASN A 66 4.08 20.52 -3.94
C ASN A 66 5.37 19.92 -3.34
N ASN A 67 5.27 18.91 -2.51
CA ASN A 67 6.43 18.24 -1.92
C ASN A 67 6.91 17.09 -2.82
N THR A 68 7.61 17.42 -3.90
CA THR A 68 8.13 16.46 -4.87
C THR A 68 9.07 15.45 -4.21
N LEU A 69 9.96 15.91 -3.31
CA LEU A 69 10.90 15.04 -2.62
C LEU A 69 10.18 13.94 -1.81
N PHE A 70 9.14 14.30 -1.06
CA PHE A 70 8.34 13.35 -0.30
C PHE A 70 7.69 12.30 -1.22
N PHE A 71 7.08 12.74 -2.34
CA PHE A 71 6.46 11.84 -3.30
C PHE A 71 7.46 10.99 -4.08
N ASP A 72 8.66 11.50 -4.35
CA ASP A 72 9.74 10.72 -4.95
C ASP A 72 10.16 9.57 -4.02
N PHE A 73 10.37 9.86 -2.75
CA PHE A 73 10.68 8.83 -1.76
C PHE A 73 9.56 7.80 -1.61
N LEU A 74 8.33 8.24 -1.40
CA LEU A 74 7.19 7.35 -1.18
C LEU A 74 6.88 6.51 -2.43
N GLY A 75 7.02 7.11 -3.62
CA GLY A 75 6.86 6.42 -4.90
C GLY A 75 7.94 5.37 -5.13
N ASN A 76 9.21 5.71 -4.90
CA ASN A 76 10.31 4.74 -5.01
C ASN A 76 10.17 3.59 -4.01
N ASP A 77 9.75 3.88 -2.77
CA ASP A 77 9.48 2.83 -1.77
C ASP A 77 8.36 1.89 -2.22
N THR A 78 7.28 2.42 -2.76
CA THR A 78 6.18 1.64 -3.33
C THR A 78 6.67 0.71 -4.46
N LEU A 79 7.61 1.17 -5.29
CA LEU A 79 8.16 0.43 -6.43
C LEU A 79 9.31 -0.53 -6.08
N ARG A 80 9.92 -0.43 -4.89
CA ARG A 80 11.01 -1.32 -4.44
C ARG A 80 10.59 -2.78 -4.28
N LYS A 81 9.30 -3.03 -4.13
CA LYS A 81 8.78 -4.38 -3.92
C LYS A 81 8.87 -5.17 -5.21
N ASN A 82 9.43 -6.37 -5.12
CA ASN A 82 9.62 -7.25 -6.27
C ASN A 82 8.29 -7.55 -6.97
N SER A 83 8.29 -7.44 -8.30
CA SER A 83 7.13 -7.76 -9.14
C SER A 83 6.55 -9.15 -8.79
N PRO A 84 5.22 -9.30 -8.72
CA PRO A 84 4.59 -10.58 -8.44
C PRO A 84 4.76 -11.60 -9.58
N LEU A 85 5.05 -11.11 -10.79
CA LEU A 85 5.25 -11.93 -11.98
C LEU A 85 6.64 -11.70 -12.56
N THR A 86 7.26 -12.79 -13.02
CA THR A 86 8.50 -12.74 -13.79
C THR A 86 8.26 -12.15 -15.19
N PHE A 87 9.34 -11.86 -15.94
CA PHE A 87 9.27 -11.42 -17.34
C PHE A 87 8.42 -12.36 -18.22
N PHE A 88 8.46 -13.68 -17.97
CA PHE A 88 7.65 -14.69 -18.67
C PHE A 88 6.23 -14.85 -18.12
N LYS A 89 5.73 -13.90 -17.32
CA LYS A 89 4.40 -13.93 -16.69
C LYS A 89 4.16 -15.19 -15.82
N LYS A 90 5.22 -15.74 -15.23
CA LYS A 90 5.13 -16.77 -14.20
C LYS A 90 5.13 -16.11 -12.83
N PHE A 91 4.49 -16.75 -11.84
CA PHE A 91 4.55 -16.27 -10.46
C PHE A 91 5.99 -16.26 -9.95
N HIS A 92 6.33 -15.21 -9.22
CA HIS A 92 7.60 -15.13 -8.53
C HIS A 92 7.45 -15.81 -7.16
N LEU A 93 7.99 -17.02 -7.05
CA LEU A 93 7.89 -17.82 -5.83
C LEU A 93 9.08 -17.55 -4.90
N GLU A 94 8.92 -17.88 -3.61
CA GLU A 94 10.00 -17.83 -2.65
C GLU A 94 11.03 -18.93 -2.98
N GLU A 95 12.31 -18.54 -3.02
CA GLU A 95 13.40 -19.44 -3.46
C GLU A 95 13.98 -20.24 -2.31
N GLU A 96 13.87 -19.73 -1.07
CA GLU A 96 14.50 -20.31 0.13
C GLU A 96 13.57 -20.29 1.35
N GLY A 97 13.98 -20.98 2.40
CA GLY A 97 13.30 -20.96 3.71
C GLY A 97 12.04 -21.83 3.77
N PRO A 98 11.26 -21.71 4.86
CA PRO A 98 10.10 -22.59 5.14
C PRO A 98 8.93 -22.36 4.17
N ASN A 99 8.95 -21.30 3.41
CA ASN A 99 7.93 -20.96 2.42
C ASN A 99 8.41 -21.10 0.97
N LYS A 100 9.51 -21.84 0.77
CA LYS A 100 10.01 -22.14 -0.56
C LYS A 100 8.91 -22.68 -1.48
N ASP A 101 8.94 -22.30 -2.74
CA ASP A 101 7.99 -22.66 -3.80
C ASP A 101 6.54 -22.15 -3.58
N LYS A 102 6.33 -21.27 -2.57
CA LYS A 102 5.04 -20.59 -2.36
C LYS A 102 5.07 -19.17 -2.87
N PHE A 103 3.89 -18.64 -3.19
CA PHE A 103 3.69 -17.25 -3.60
C PHE A 103 3.36 -16.36 -2.40
N ASP A 104 4.19 -15.35 -2.12
CA ASP A 104 3.91 -14.33 -1.10
C ASP A 104 2.91 -13.30 -1.63
N ILE A 105 1.61 -13.57 -1.44
CA ILE A 105 0.52 -12.70 -1.88
C ILE A 105 0.50 -11.37 -1.11
N LYS A 106 0.96 -11.35 0.15
CA LYS A 106 0.98 -10.14 0.96
C LYS A 106 2.03 -9.16 0.43
N THR A 107 3.28 -9.57 0.38
CA THR A 107 4.39 -8.68 0.07
C THR A 107 4.46 -8.34 -1.42
N ARG A 108 4.18 -9.32 -2.29
CA ARG A 108 4.33 -9.16 -3.73
C ARG A 108 3.09 -8.60 -4.44
N ALA A 109 1.91 -8.65 -3.79
CA ALA A 109 0.68 -8.22 -4.44
C ALA A 109 -0.16 -7.23 -3.62
N LEU A 110 -0.54 -7.56 -2.40
CA LEU A 110 -1.41 -6.69 -1.60
C LEU A 110 -0.71 -5.39 -1.16
N MET A 111 0.54 -5.49 -0.68
CA MET A 111 1.27 -4.31 -0.21
C MET A 111 1.48 -3.26 -1.32
N PRO A 112 1.94 -3.62 -2.54
CA PRO A 112 2.05 -2.64 -3.62
C PRO A 112 0.74 -1.94 -3.98
N LEU A 113 -0.40 -2.65 -3.94
CA LEU A 113 -1.71 -2.04 -4.16
C LEU A 113 -2.10 -1.08 -3.02
N ILE A 114 -1.85 -1.48 -1.76
CA ILE A 114 -2.12 -0.65 -0.59
C ILE A 114 -1.29 0.64 -0.63
N ASP A 115 0.01 0.51 -0.88
CA ASP A 115 0.94 1.64 -0.90
C ASP A 115 0.67 2.55 -2.10
N GLY A 116 0.37 1.99 -3.28
CA GLY A 116 -0.04 2.77 -4.45
C GLY A 116 -1.34 3.54 -4.22
N ALA A 117 -2.36 2.91 -3.60
CA ALA A 117 -3.60 3.60 -3.26
C ALA A 117 -3.36 4.74 -2.26
N ARG A 118 -2.49 4.54 -1.27
CA ARG A 118 -2.12 5.55 -0.28
C ARG A 118 -1.36 6.71 -0.91
N LEU A 119 -0.38 6.41 -1.76
CA LEU A 119 0.41 7.40 -2.50
C LEU A 119 -0.48 8.34 -3.31
N PHE A 120 -1.40 7.79 -4.10
CA PHE A 120 -2.35 8.58 -4.88
C PHE A 120 -3.39 9.30 -4.01
N ALA A 121 -3.86 8.68 -2.91
CA ALA A 121 -4.77 9.34 -1.98
C ALA A 121 -4.14 10.59 -1.35
N LEU A 122 -2.86 10.53 -0.98
CA LEU A 122 -2.11 11.69 -0.50
C LEU A 122 -1.94 12.75 -1.60
N ASN A 123 -1.60 12.34 -2.82
CA ASN A 123 -1.40 13.26 -3.94
C ASN A 123 -2.68 13.99 -4.35
N PHE A 124 -3.83 13.33 -4.29
CA PHE A 124 -5.15 13.91 -4.62
C PHE A 124 -5.93 14.44 -3.41
N GLU A 125 -5.28 14.55 -2.25
CA GLU A 125 -5.87 15.07 -1.00
C GLU A 125 -7.17 14.34 -0.59
N ILE A 126 -7.22 13.01 -0.75
CA ILE A 126 -8.37 12.19 -0.35
C ILE A 126 -8.33 12.02 1.18
N ARG A 127 -9.27 12.67 1.87
CA ARG A 127 -9.41 12.64 3.34
C ARG A 127 -10.45 11.63 3.79
N GLY A 128 -10.26 11.05 4.98
CA GLY A 128 -11.28 10.23 5.66
C GLY A 128 -11.56 8.88 4.99
N ILE A 129 -10.71 8.44 4.06
CA ILE A 129 -10.83 7.14 3.40
C ILE A 129 -9.56 6.33 3.64
N ASN A 130 -9.61 5.35 4.56
CA ASN A 130 -8.48 4.47 4.88
C ASN A 130 -8.56 3.10 4.20
N ASN A 131 -9.71 2.75 3.65
CA ASN A 131 -9.92 1.49 2.95
C ASN A 131 -9.36 1.55 1.52
N THR A 132 -8.46 0.62 1.16
CA THR A 132 -7.78 0.58 -0.14
C THR A 132 -8.73 0.49 -1.32
N PHE A 133 -9.77 -0.37 -1.23
CA PHE A 133 -10.79 -0.49 -2.28
C PHE A 133 -11.53 0.84 -2.49
N GLN A 134 -11.94 1.48 -1.41
CA GLN A 134 -12.64 2.77 -1.47
C GLN A 134 -11.73 3.89 -2.00
N ARG A 135 -10.44 3.90 -1.64
CA ARG A 135 -9.46 4.83 -2.22
C ARG A 135 -9.38 4.70 -3.73
N PHE A 136 -9.24 3.49 -4.25
CA PHE A 136 -9.24 3.27 -5.70
C PHE A 136 -10.54 3.69 -6.37
N LYS A 137 -11.70 3.44 -5.76
CA LYS A 137 -13.00 3.91 -6.26
C LYS A 137 -13.07 5.44 -6.29
N GLN A 138 -12.60 6.12 -5.25
CA GLN A 138 -12.56 7.57 -5.22
C GLN A 138 -11.57 8.15 -6.23
N LEU A 139 -10.40 7.53 -6.39
CA LEU A 139 -9.41 7.90 -7.41
C LEU A 139 -9.97 7.80 -8.82
N SER A 140 -10.76 6.77 -9.12
CA SER A 140 -11.39 6.64 -10.44
C SER A 140 -12.36 7.76 -10.80
N ILE A 141 -12.89 8.48 -9.79
CA ILE A 141 -13.77 9.63 -9.98
C ILE A 141 -12.94 10.91 -10.15
N ILE A 142 -11.92 11.09 -9.30
CA ILE A 142 -11.11 12.32 -9.25
C ILE A 142 -10.17 12.40 -10.46
N ASP A 143 -9.54 11.29 -10.81
CA ASP A 143 -8.63 11.17 -11.95
C ASP A 143 -9.26 10.31 -13.05
N ALA A 144 -10.32 10.85 -13.66
CA ALA A 144 -11.13 10.16 -14.66
C ALA A 144 -10.32 9.66 -15.87
N LYS A 145 -9.18 10.30 -16.18
CA LYS A 145 -8.27 9.89 -17.25
C LYS A 145 -7.70 8.47 -17.02
N HIS A 146 -7.48 8.10 -15.77
CA HIS A 146 -6.92 6.80 -15.38
C HIS A 146 -7.92 5.92 -14.62
N ALA A 147 -9.22 6.23 -14.75
CA ALA A 147 -10.31 5.57 -14.02
C ALA A 147 -10.28 4.04 -14.15
N GLU A 148 -10.02 3.53 -15.35
CA GLU A 148 -9.96 2.09 -15.62
C GLU A 148 -8.87 1.40 -14.81
N ILE A 149 -7.67 1.98 -14.72
CA ILE A 149 -6.55 1.44 -13.93
C ILE A 149 -6.97 1.33 -12.46
N TYR A 150 -7.55 2.40 -11.90
CA TYR A 150 -7.97 2.41 -10.49
C TYR A 150 -9.09 1.40 -10.21
N LEU A 151 -10.07 1.26 -11.11
CA LEU A 151 -11.14 0.29 -10.96
C LEU A 151 -10.61 -1.15 -11.03
N ASN A 152 -9.71 -1.43 -11.96
CA ASN A 152 -9.05 -2.73 -12.08
C ASN A 152 -8.22 -3.04 -10.82
N CYS A 153 -7.50 -2.05 -10.25
CA CYS A 153 -6.77 -2.21 -8.99
C CYS A 153 -7.72 -2.47 -7.80
N ALA A 154 -8.90 -1.83 -7.76
CA ALA A 154 -9.90 -2.08 -6.73
C ALA A 154 -10.37 -3.54 -6.76
N GLU A 155 -10.73 -4.06 -7.92
CA GLU A 155 -11.17 -5.45 -8.09
C GLU A 155 -10.03 -6.46 -7.83
N ALA A 156 -8.81 -6.12 -8.26
CA ALA A 156 -7.61 -6.90 -7.95
C ALA A 156 -7.40 -7.02 -6.43
N PHE A 157 -7.49 -5.92 -5.70
CA PHE A 157 -7.35 -5.89 -4.25
C PHE A 157 -8.38 -6.81 -3.55
N LEU A 158 -9.65 -6.76 -3.95
CA LEU A 158 -10.68 -7.65 -3.40
C LEU A 158 -10.39 -9.12 -3.69
N THR A 159 -10.02 -9.43 -4.93
CA THR A 159 -9.70 -10.79 -5.36
C THR A 159 -8.52 -11.35 -4.58
N LEU A 160 -7.43 -10.60 -4.49
CA LEU A 160 -6.21 -11.00 -3.76
C LEU A 160 -6.48 -11.15 -2.26
N SER A 161 -7.25 -10.22 -1.67
CA SER A 161 -7.67 -10.30 -0.26
C SER A 161 -8.50 -11.55 0.01
N LYS A 162 -9.39 -11.93 -0.92
CA LYS A 162 -10.17 -13.18 -0.82
C LYS A 162 -9.27 -14.41 -0.84
N PHE A 163 -8.30 -14.49 -1.76
CA PHE A 163 -7.34 -15.60 -1.79
C PHE A 163 -6.57 -15.70 -0.47
N ARG A 164 -6.06 -14.58 0.03
CA ARG A 164 -5.36 -14.54 1.30
C ARG A 164 -6.23 -15.02 2.47
N THR A 165 -7.48 -14.56 2.52
CA THR A 165 -8.42 -14.94 3.59
C THR A 165 -8.75 -16.44 3.55
N ILE A 166 -9.03 -16.99 2.36
CA ILE A 166 -9.32 -18.43 2.20
C ILE A 166 -8.11 -19.25 2.62
N GLU A 167 -6.91 -18.88 2.19
CA GLU A 167 -5.67 -19.59 2.55
C GLU A 167 -5.43 -19.54 4.06
N GLY A 168 -5.66 -18.38 4.69
CA GLY A 168 -5.54 -18.21 6.14
C GLY A 168 -6.52 -19.08 6.93
N LEU A 169 -7.78 -19.11 6.51
CA LEU A 169 -8.81 -19.95 7.13
C LEU A 169 -8.54 -21.44 6.97
N LYS A 170 -8.03 -21.83 5.80
CA LYS A 170 -7.69 -23.24 5.49
C LYS A 170 -6.56 -23.77 6.36
N ASN A 171 -5.55 -22.92 6.62
CA ASN A 171 -4.31 -23.33 7.27
C ASN A 171 -4.15 -22.78 8.70
N ASP A 172 -5.19 -22.12 9.25
CA ASP A 172 -5.19 -21.45 10.57
C ASP A 172 -3.97 -20.53 10.76
N ASN A 173 -3.73 -19.65 9.76
CA ASN A 173 -2.61 -18.73 9.76
C ASN A 173 -2.94 -17.38 9.09
N SER A 174 -1.92 -16.57 8.74
CA SER A 174 -2.11 -15.25 8.12
C SER A 174 -2.54 -15.28 6.65
N GLY A 175 -2.51 -16.44 5.99
CA GLY A 175 -2.78 -16.61 4.56
C GLY A 175 -1.77 -15.91 3.65
N GLN A 176 -0.59 -15.57 4.15
CA GLN A 176 0.41 -14.82 3.39
C GLN A 176 1.02 -15.62 2.24
N PHE A 177 1.24 -16.91 2.42
CA PHE A 177 1.94 -17.77 1.46
C PHE A 177 1.00 -18.77 0.84
N ILE A 178 0.78 -18.65 -0.46
CA ILE A 178 -0.14 -19.52 -1.21
C ILE A 178 0.66 -20.62 -1.91
N ASN A 179 0.27 -21.87 -1.69
CA ASN A 179 0.76 -23.00 -2.48
C ASN A 179 -0.04 -23.07 -3.79
N LEU A 180 0.60 -22.72 -4.90
CA LEU A 180 -0.06 -22.70 -6.21
C LEU A 180 -0.46 -24.09 -6.72
N GLU A 181 0.19 -25.17 -6.25
CA GLU A 181 -0.13 -26.52 -6.65
C GLU A 181 -1.47 -26.99 -6.08
N GLU A 182 -1.88 -26.41 -4.95
CA GLU A 182 -3.16 -26.72 -4.30
C GLU A 182 -4.33 -25.93 -4.91
N LEU A 183 -4.06 -24.97 -5.78
CA LEU A 183 -5.10 -24.22 -6.47
C LEU A 183 -5.62 -24.98 -7.69
N SER A 184 -6.93 -24.92 -7.91
CA SER A 184 -7.51 -25.34 -9.19
C SER A 184 -6.92 -24.52 -10.35
N LYS A 185 -6.95 -25.07 -11.56
CA LYS A 185 -6.51 -24.33 -12.76
C LYS A 185 -7.24 -22.99 -12.90
N ILE A 186 -8.53 -22.97 -12.60
CA ILE A 186 -9.36 -21.77 -12.68
C ILE A 186 -8.93 -20.73 -11.64
N ASP A 187 -8.68 -21.15 -10.40
CA ASP A 187 -8.27 -20.24 -9.34
C ASP A 187 -6.87 -19.69 -9.58
N ARG A 188 -5.97 -20.52 -10.13
CA ARG A 188 -4.62 -20.08 -10.52
C ARG A 188 -4.67 -18.99 -11.60
N GLU A 189 -5.53 -19.14 -12.61
CA GLU A 189 -5.75 -18.12 -13.63
C GLU A 189 -6.42 -16.87 -13.06
N LYS A 190 -7.39 -17.00 -12.16
CA LYS A 190 -7.98 -15.87 -11.44
C LYS A 190 -6.94 -15.08 -10.66
N LEU A 191 -6.11 -15.79 -9.88
CA LEU A 191 -5.03 -15.16 -9.11
C LEU A 191 -4.07 -14.41 -10.04
N LYS A 192 -3.67 -15.04 -11.13
CA LYS A 192 -2.75 -14.44 -12.11
C LYS A 192 -3.35 -13.19 -12.77
N ASN A 193 -4.62 -13.24 -13.16
CA ASN A 193 -5.30 -12.10 -13.77
C ASN A 193 -5.44 -10.92 -12.80
N ALA A 194 -5.61 -11.18 -11.50
CA ALA A 194 -5.63 -10.14 -10.48
C ALA A 194 -4.28 -9.42 -10.29
N LEU A 195 -3.18 -9.95 -10.82
CA LEU A 195 -1.87 -9.30 -10.76
C LEU A 195 -1.59 -8.37 -11.96
N ILE A 196 -2.39 -8.44 -13.02
CA ILE A 196 -2.17 -7.66 -14.25
C ILE A 196 -2.27 -6.14 -13.99
N PRO A 197 -3.29 -5.63 -13.27
CA PRO A 197 -3.45 -4.18 -13.04
C PRO A 197 -2.31 -3.55 -12.25
N MET A 198 -1.55 -4.35 -11.50
CA MET A 198 -0.41 -3.84 -10.71
C MET A 198 0.67 -3.23 -11.58
N ARG A 199 0.93 -3.82 -12.76
CA ARG A 199 1.92 -3.27 -13.70
C ARG A 199 1.46 -1.91 -14.25
N GLU A 200 0.18 -1.77 -14.56
CA GLU A 200 -0.36 -0.49 -15.04
C GLU A 200 -0.29 0.57 -13.94
N LEU A 201 -0.55 0.19 -12.68
CA LEU A 201 -0.39 1.06 -11.53
C LEU A 201 1.07 1.50 -11.33
N GLU A 202 2.03 0.56 -11.45
CA GLU A 202 3.47 0.87 -11.37
C GLU A 202 3.90 1.87 -12.44
N GLU A 203 3.48 1.68 -13.70
CA GLU A 203 3.79 2.61 -14.79
C GLU A 203 3.12 3.98 -14.56
N LEU A 204 1.90 4.00 -14.02
CA LEU A 204 1.23 5.23 -13.66
C LEU A 204 1.97 5.98 -12.53
N ILE A 205 2.45 5.28 -11.51
CA ILE A 205 3.27 5.84 -10.42
C ILE A 205 4.54 6.46 -11.00
N LYS A 206 5.30 5.72 -11.81
CA LYS A 206 6.52 6.22 -12.45
C LYS A 206 6.27 7.48 -13.27
N SER A 207 5.23 7.46 -14.10
CA SER A 207 4.87 8.59 -14.94
C SER A 207 4.40 9.80 -14.15
N LYS A 208 3.54 9.59 -13.14
CA LYS A 208 2.95 10.68 -12.35
C LYS A 208 3.97 11.42 -11.49
N PHE A 209 4.88 10.68 -10.87
CA PHE A 209 5.88 11.22 -9.95
C PHE A 209 7.26 11.37 -10.61
N GLN A 210 7.37 11.19 -11.94
CA GLN A 210 8.59 11.35 -12.73
C GLN A 210 9.77 10.53 -12.18
N LEU A 211 9.48 9.35 -11.63
CA LEU A 211 10.48 8.49 -11.02
C LEU A 211 11.37 7.89 -12.12
N THR A 212 12.61 8.33 -12.20
CA THR A 212 13.62 7.70 -13.04
C THR A 212 14.04 6.39 -12.39
N GLN A 213 14.02 5.29 -13.16
CA GLN A 213 14.67 4.05 -12.70
C GLN A 213 16.15 4.35 -12.49
N PHE A 214 16.58 4.41 -11.25
CA PHE A 214 17.99 4.19 -10.96
C PHE A 214 18.22 2.69 -11.17
N SER A 215 18.76 2.37 -12.34
CA SER A 215 19.25 1.05 -12.73
C SER A 215 20.50 0.70 -11.96
#